data_eb90a89e21ea234a9e612f9e40bab66e
#
_entry.id   eb90a89e21ea234a9e612f9e40bab66e
#
_cell.length_a   1.000
_cell.length_b   1.000
_cell.length_c   1.000
_cell.angle_alpha   90.00
_cell.angle_beta   90.00
_cell.angle_gamma   90.00
#
_symmetry.space_group_name_H-M   'P 1'
#
loop_
_entity.id
_entity.type
_entity.pdbx_description
1 polymer ?
#
loop_
_entity_poly.entity_id
_entity_poly.type
_entity_poly.pdbx_seq_one_letter_code
_entity_poly.pdbx_strand_id
1 'polypeptide(L)'
;MTGKLYLCATPIGNLEDITYRVLKTLKEADLIAAEDTIKLLNHFDIKTPMTSYHEYNKVEKAKYLVEKMAEGTNIALITDAGTPGISDPGEELVRQCYEAGIPVTSLPGPAACITALTMSGLPTRRFCFEAFLPAEMPQNRTF
;
A
#
# COMPACT_ATOMS: atom_id res chain seq x y z
N MET A 1 13.69 14.07 -15.63
CA MET A 1 12.86 12.84 -15.58
C MET A 1 12.04 12.83 -14.30
N THR A 2 10.82 12.37 -14.38
CA THR A 2 9.99 12.19 -13.18
C THR A 2 10.48 11.02 -12.35
N GLY A 3 10.21 11.06 -11.06
CA GLY A 3 10.29 9.90 -10.19
C GLY A 3 9.14 8.92 -10.42
N LYS A 4 9.08 7.90 -9.60
CA LYS A 4 8.11 6.81 -9.71
C LYS A 4 7.52 6.49 -8.34
N LEU A 5 6.26 6.08 -8.33
CA LEU A 5 5.61 5.51 -7.15
C LEU A 5 5.71 3.98 -7.18
N TYR A 6 6.21 3.40 -6.09
CA TYR A 6 6.23 1.96 -5.86
C TYR A 6 5.25 1.63 -4.73
N LEU A 7 4.25 0.81 -5.03
CA LEU A 7 3.38 0.23 -4.00
C LEU A 7 4.04 -1.04 -3.49
N CYS A 8 4.42 -1.04 -2.23
CA CYS A 8 5.22 -2.13 -1.64
C CYS A 8 4.37 -2.92 -0.65
N ALA A 9 4.09 -4.17 -0.98
CA ALA A 9 3.38 -5.08 -0.09
C ALA A 9 4.26 -5.46 1.10
N THR A 10 3.73 -5.33 2.31
CA THR A 10 4.40 -5.70 3.56
C THR A 10 3.78 -6.96 4.16
N PRO A 11 4.46 -7.64 5.09
CA PRO A 11 3.93 -8.85 5.73
C PRO A 11 2.58 -8.64 6.40
N ILE A 12 1.77 -9.69 6.45
CA ILE A 12 0.44 -9.72 7.06
C ILE A 12 0.38 -10.56 8.34
N GLY A 13 1.51 -10.76 9.00
CA GLY A 13 1.61 -11.52 10.26
C GLY A 13 2.87 -12.37 10.38
N ASN A 14 3.61 -12.56 9.29
CA ASN A 14 4.90 -13.26 9.30
C ASN A 14 5.93 -12.44 8.51
N LEU A 15 6.96 -11.97 9.17
CA LEU A 15 8.00 -11.12 8.57
C LEU A 15 8.75 -11.81 7.42
N GLU A 16 8.76 -13.14 7.38
CA GLU A 16 9.39 -13.90 6.29
C GLU A 16 8.66 -13.77 4.95
N ASP A 17 7.42 -13.29 4.96
CA ASP A 17 6.63 -13.09 3.75
C ASP A 17 6.98 -11.80 2.98
N ILE A 18 7.92 -11.02 3.47
CA ILE A 18 8.42 -9.86 2.71
C ILE A 18 9.23 -10.35 1.51
N THR A 19 9.05 -9.74 0.35
CA THR A 19 9.82 -10.12 -0.83
C THR A 19 11.19 -9.42 -0.88
N TYR A 20 12.16 -10.06 -1.51
CA TYR A 20 13.47 -9.43 -1.77
C TYR A 20 13.33 -8.13 -2.56
N ARG A 21 12.41 -8.09 -3.51
CA ARG A 21 12.18 -6.91 -4.34
C ARG A 21 11.63 -5.75 -3.52
N VAL A 22 10.71 -6.01 -2.60
CA VAL A 22 10.20 -4.98 -1.69
C VAL A 22 11.32 -4.45 -0.79
N LEU A 23 12.12 -5.31 -0.19
CA LEU A 23 13.27 -4.90 0.64
C LEU A 23 14.23 -4.01 -0.15
N LYS A 24 14.60 -4.42 -1.34
CA LYS A 24 15.47 -3.65 -2.22
C LYS A 24 14.88 -2.29 -2.56
N THR A 25 13.61 -2.25 -2.94
CA THR A 25 12.91 -1.02 -3.31
C THR A 25 12.81 -0.05 -2.13
N LEU A 26 12.48 -0.54 -0.92
CA LEU A 26 12.44 0.29 0.28
C LEU A 26 13.81 0.90 0.63
N LYS A 27 14.89 0.15 0.42
CA LYS A 27 16.26 0.64 0.66
C LYS A 27 16.74 1.63 -0.39
N GLU A 28 16.31 1.50 -1.64
CA GLU A 28 16.75 2.33 -2.77
C GLU A 28 15.87 3.55 -3.01
N ALA A 29 14.61 3.57 -2.51
CA ALA A 29 13.73 4.71 -2.65
C ALA A 29 14.30 5.96 -1.95
N ASP A 30 13.93 7.14 -2.45
CA ASP A 30 14.33 8.40 -1.84
C ASP A 30 13.50 8.74 -0.60
N LEU A 31 12.26 8.27 -0.58
CA LEU A 31 11.31 8.54 0.49
C LEU A 31 10.33 7.37 0.64
N ILE A 32 9.98 7.03 1.87
CA ILE A 32 8.92 6.07 2.18
C ILE A 32 7.72 6.83 2.74
N ALA A 33 6.55 6.62 2.14
CA ALA A 33 5.28 7.12 2.65
C ALA A 33 4.56 5.99 3.39
N ALA A 34 4.21 6.21 4.66
CA ALA A 34 3.63 5.18 5.52
C ALA A 34 2.83 5.79 6.67
N GLU A 35 1.95 5.01 7.28
CA GLU A 35 1.23 5.43 8.48
C GLU A 35 2.07 5.20 9.74
N ASP A 36 2.25 3.95 10.16
CA ASP A 36 3.04 3.59 11.35
C ASP A 36 3.79 2.27 11.13
N THR A 37 4.94 2.35 10.49
CA THR A 37 5.72 1.18 10.09
C THR A 37 7.18 1.22 10.53
N ILE A 38 7.50 2.08 11.49
CA ILE A 38 8.88 2.25 12.00
C ILE A 38 9.46 0.92 12.48
N LYS A 39 8.68 0.08 13.15
CA LYS A 39 9.13 -1.23 13.63
C LYS A 39 9.57 -2.14 12.50
N LEU A 40 8.80 -2.17 11.40
CA LEU A 40 9.14 -2.96 10.21
C LEU A 40 10.45 -2.47 9.59
N LEU A 41 10.58 -1.17 9.39
CA LEU A 41 11.77 -0.58 8.80
C LEU A 41 13.01 -0.84 9.64
N ASN A 42 12.90 -0.72 10.95
CA ASN A 42 13.99 -1.01 11.89
C ASN A 42 14.38 -2.50 11.86
N HIS A 43 13.40 -3.38 11.80
CA HIS A 43 13.64 -4.83 11.75
C HIS A 43 14.52 -5.24 10.55
N PHE A 44 14.26 -4.62 9.38
CA PHE A 44 15.02 -4.90 8.16
C PHE A 44 16.17 -3.91 7.91
N ASP A 45 16.53 -3.11 8.91
CA ASP A 45 17.62 -2.12 8.82
C ASP A 45 17.47 -1.16 7.60
N ILE A 46 16.26 -0.70 7.37
CA ILE A 46 15.95 0.26 6.31
C ILE A 46 16.12 1.67 6.85
N LYS A 47 17.05 2.45 6.29
CA LYS A 47 17.39 3.81 6.71
C LYS A 47 16.78 4.90 5.86
N THR A 48 16.00 4.55 4.85
CA THR A 48 15.33 5.51 3.96
C THR A 48 14.45 6.47 4.76
N PRO A 49 14.48 7.78 4.47
CA PRO A 49 13.61 8.75 5.13
C PRO A 49 12.14 8.38 4.98
N MET A 50 11.34 8.61 6.03
CA MET A 50 9.93 8.27 6.05
C MET A 50 9.09 9.53 6.27
N THR A 51 7.94 9.60 5.61
CA THR A 51 6.93 10.62 5.84
C THR A 51 5.57 9.98 6.12
N SER A 52 4.73 10.65 6.89
CA SER A 52 3.39 10.13 7.21
C SER A 52 2.44 10.26 6.02
N TYR A 53 1.71 9.19 5.76
CA TYR A 53 0.62 9.17 4.79
C TYR A 53 -0.49 8.27 5.33
N HIS A 54 -1.65 8.84 5.63
CA HIS A 54 -2.76 8.15 6.27
C HIS A 54 -4.12 8.70 5.81
N GLU A 55 -5.20 8.11 6.26
CA GLU A 55 -6.56 8.47 5.86
C GLU A 55 -6.90 9.95 6.07
N TYR A 56 -6.42 10.54 7.16
CA TYR A 56 -6.75 11.94 7.52
C TYR A 56 -5.95 13.01 6.78
N ASN A 57 -4.80 12.67 6.17
CA ASN A 57 -3.99 13.61 5.41
C ASN A 57 -3.87 13.27 3.92
N LYS A 58 -4.54 12.21 3.46
CA LYS A 58 -4.32 11.59 2.15
C LYS A 58 -4.39 12.54 0.96
N VAL A 59 -5.36 13.47 0.95
CA VAL A 59 -5.57 14.35 -0.21
C VAL A 59 -4.43 15.36 -0.36
N GLU A 60 -4.16 16.13 0.69
CA GLU A 60 -3.10 17.14 0.69
C GLU A 60 -1.71 16.51 0.62
N LYS A 61 -1.52 15.43 1.33
CA LYS A 61 -0.24 14.73 1.34
C LYS A 61 0.06 14.06 0.00
N ALA A 62 -0.96 13.49 -0.65
CA ALA A 62 -0.80 12.91 -1.99
C ALA A 62 -0.36 13.98 -2.99
N LYS A 63 -0.97 15.16 -2.94
CA LYS A 63 -0.57 16.29 -3.77
C LYS A 63 0.90 16.65 -3.58
N TYR A 64 1.33 16.78 -2.33
CA TYR A 64 2.73 17.04 -1.98
C TYR A 64 3.67 15.96 -2.53
N LEU A 65 3.31 14.68 -2.37
CA LEU A 65 4.13 13.56 -2.84
C LEU A 65 4.21 13.52 -4.37
N VAL A 66 3.12 13.83 -5.06
CA VAL A 66 3.09 13.92 -6.53
C VAL A 66 4.02 15.03 -7.02
N GLU A 67 4.01 16.19 -6.37
CA GLU A 67 4.93 17.30 -6.69
C GLU A 67 6.38 16.86 -6.53
N LYS A 68 6.72 16.13 -5.46
CA LYS A 68 8.04 15.54 -5.23
C LYS A 68 8.44 14.58 -6.35
N MET A 69 7.53 13.70 -6.74
CA MET A 69 7.80 12.75 -7.84
C MET A 69 7.95 13.45 -9.18
N ALA A 70 7.20 14.52 -9.43
CA ALA A 70 7.38 15.34 -10.63
C ALA A 70 8.79 15.95 -10.72
N GLU A 71 9.42 16.22 -9.59
CA GLU A 71 10.79 16.73 -9.48
C GLU A 71 11.86 15.61 -9.58
N GLY A 72 11.49 14.34 -9.65
CA GLY A 72 12.40 13.21 -9.80
C GLY A 72 12.55 12.30 -8.57
N THR A 73 11.82 12.56 -7.48
CA THR A 73 11.85 11.75 -6.26
C THR A 73 11.17 10.40 -6.47
N ASN A 74 11.84 9.30 -6.14
CA ASN A 74 11.24 7.96 -6.12
C ASN A 74 10.64 7.71 -4.74
N ILE A 75 9.36 7.37 -4.70
CA ILE A 75 8.63 7.16 -3.46
C ILE A 75 8.12 5.72 -3.38
N ALA A 76 8.35 5.07 -2.23
CA ALA A 76 7.75 3.80 -1.89
C ALA A 76 6.60 4.03 -0.91
N LEU A 77 5.41 3.50 -1.23
CA LEU A 77 4.25 3.51 -0.35
C LEU A 77 4.10 2.16 0.31
N ILE A 78 3.99 2.14 1.61
CA ILE A 78 3.64 0.96 2.41
C ILE A 78 2.45 1.27 3.31
N THR A 79 1.71 0.23 3.67
CA THR A 79 0.64 0.27 4.66
C THR A 79 1.04 -0.53 5.88
N ASP A 80 0.20 -0.57 6.91
CA ASP A 80 0.48 -1.33 8.13
C ASP A 80 0.66 -2.83 7.85
N ALA A 81 -0.09 -3.37 6.88
CA ALA A 81 0.02 -4.76 6.47
C ALA A 81 -0.51 -4.97 5.05
N GLY A 82 0.21 -5.76 4.27
CA GLY A 82 -0.21 -6.23 2.96
C GLY A 82 0.01 -5.25 1.82
N THR A 83 -0.74 -5.46 0.74
CA THR A 83 -0.66 -4.69 -0.50
C THR A 83 -1.39 -3.36 -0.36
N PRO A 84 -0.71 -2.22 -0.63
CA PRO A 84 -1.36 -0.91 -0.59
C PRO A 84 -2.35 -0.70 -1.73
N GLY A 85 -3.29 0.23 -1.55
CA GLY A 85 -4.19 0.70 -2.60
C GLY A 85 -5.54 -0.02 -2.68
N ILE A 86 -5.80 -0.96 -1.78
CA ILE A 86 -7.10 -1.66 -1.68
C ILE A 86 -7.72 -1.33 -0.32
N SER A 87 -8.80 -0.55 -0.34
CA SER A 87 -9.49 -0.06 0.86
C SER A 87 -8.58 0.66 1.85
N ASP A 88 -7.64 1.44 1.33
CA ASP A 88 -6.72 2.26 2.11
C ASP A 88 -6.38 3.57 1.39
N PRO A 89 -5.73 4.55 2.06
CA PRO A 89 -5.44 5.85 1.46
C PRO A 89 -4.51 5.81 0.24
N GLY A 90 -3.86 4.70 -0.04
CA GLY A 90 -3.02 4.51 -1.24
C GLY A 90 -3.78 4.71 -2.55
N GLU A 91 -5.07 4.40 -2.58
CA GLU A 91 -5.94 4.64 -3.73
C GLU A 91 -5.91 6.11 -4.19
N GLU A 92 -5.99 7.05 -3.26
CA GLU A 92 -5.96 8.48 -3.56
C GLU A 92 -4.61 8.92 -4.15
N LEU A 93 -3.51 8.42 -3.62
CA LEU A 93 -2.18 8.72 -4.14
C LEU A 93 -2.00 8.18 -5.56
N VAL A 94 -2.44 6.95 -5.82
CA VAL A 94 -2.39 6.34 -7.17
C VAL A 94 -3.23 7.13 -8.15
N ARG A 95 -4.43 7.55 -7.75
CA ARG A 95 -5.31 8.38 -8.59
C ARG A 95 -4.63 9.69 -8.98
N GLN A 96 -4.04 10.39 -8.03
CA GLN A 96 -3.33 11.64 -8.29
C GLN A 96 -2.08 11.42 -9.16
N CYS A 97 -1.34 10.34 -8.95
CA CYS A 97 -0.21 9.98 -9.82
C CYS A 97 -0.66 9.74 -11.26
N TYR A 98 -1.77 9.03 -11.45
CA TYR A 98 -2.33 8.77 -12.77
C TYR A 98 -2.71 10.07 -13.49
N GLU A 99 -3.39 10.99 -12.78
CA GLU A 99 -3.77 12.29 -13.34
C GLU A 99 -2.54 13.16 -13.70
N ALA A 100 -1.46 13.05 -12.93
CA ALA A 100 -0.23 13.82 -13.14
C ALA A 100 0.77 13.15 -14.10
N GLY A 101 0.47 11.96 -14.63
CA GLY A 101 1.37 11.22 -15.51
C GLY A 101 2.60 10.63 -14.79
N ILE A 102 2.54 10.42 -13.49
CA ILE A 102 3.60 9.79 -12.70
C ILE A 102 3.49 8.26 -12.83
N PRO A 103 4.56 7.55 -13.22
CA PRO A 103 4.55 6.10 -13.31
C PRO A 103 4.31 5.44 -11.94
N VAL A 104 3.44 4.43 -11.91
CA VAL A 104 3.14 3.65 -10.71
C VAL A 104 3.44 2.17 -10.98
N THR A 105 4.12 1.52 -10.06
CA THR A 105 4.35 0.08 -10.09
C THR A 105 3.92 -0.53 -8.77
N SER A 106 3.03 -1.51 -8.81
CA SER A 106 2.68 -2.30 -7.64
C SER A 106 3.54 -3.57 -7.61
N LEU A 107 4.30 -3.74 -6.52
CA LEU A 107 5.16 -4.90 -6.36
C LEU A 107 4.34 -6.06 -5.79
N PRO A 108 4.32 -7.23 -6.47
CA PRO A 108 3.62 -8.40 -5.93
C PRO A 108 4.10 -8.78 -4.54
N GLY A 109 3.18 -9.20 -3.68
CA GLY A 109 3.49 -9.60 -2.33
C GLY A 109 2.25 -9.99 -1.54
N PRO A 110 2.32 -10.04 -0.21
CA PRO A 110 1.23 -10.48 0.64
C PRO A 110 -0.07 -9.72 0.39
N ALA A 111 -1.17 -10.46 0.27
CA ALA A 111 -2.52 -9.95 0.13
C ALA A 111 -3.47 -10.82 0.96
N ALA A 112 -4.01 -10.28 2.06
CA ALA A 112 -4.80 -11.04 3.03
C ALA A 112 -6.05 -11.67 2.41
N CYS A 113 -6.76 -10.94 1.54
CA CYS A 113 -7.98 -11.44 0.90
C CYS A 113 -7.70 -12.65 -0.01
N ILE A 114 -6.62 -12.64 -0.75
CA ILE A 114 -6.20 -13.76 -1.61
C ILE A 114 -5.76 -14.95 -0.74
N THR A 115 -4.96 -14.70 0.28
CA THR A 115 -4.49 -15.74 1.19
C THR A 115 -5.67 -16.42 1.89
N ALA A 116 -6.62 -15.66 2.41
CA ALA A 116 -7.82 -16.19 3.05
C ALA A 116 -8.69 -17.00 2.06
N LEU A 117 -8.89 -16.48 0.86
CA LEU A 117 -9.70 -17.16 -0.16
C LEU A 117 -9.08 -18.50 -0.57
N THR A 118 -7.78 -18.56 -0.77
CA THR A 118 -7.09 -19.81 -1.15
C THR A 118 -7.16 -20.88 -0.06
N MET A 119 -7.25 -20.47 1.21
CA MET A 119 -7.34 -21.39 2.36
C MET A 119 -8.78 -21.80 2.70
N SER A 120 -9.78 -21.10 2.16
CA SER A 120 -11.18 -21.22 2.60
C SER A 120 -11.84 -22.55 2.22
N GLY A 121 -11.37 -23.24 1.18
CA GLY A 121 -12.06 -24.39 0.60
C GLY A 121 -13.33 -24.02 -0.19
N LEU A 122 -13.64 -22.75 -0.32
CA LEU A 122 -14.76 -22.26 -1.14
C LEU A 122 -14.37 -22.15 -2.62
N PRO A 123 -15.36 -22.10 -3.55
CA PRO A 123 -15.07 -21.84 -4.96
C PRO A 123 -14.33 -20.50 -5.15
N THR A 124 -13.25 -20.53 -5.92
CA THR A 124 -12.38 -19.36 -6.10
C THR A 124 -12.44 -18.73 -7.48
N ARG A 125 -13.27 -19.26 -8.38
CA ARG A 125 -13.36 -18.81 -9.78
C ARG A 125 -13.96 -17.40 -9.89
N ARG A 126 -14.87 -17.06 -8.98
CA ARG A 126 -15.51 -15.75 -8.88
C ARG A 126 -15.63 -15.38 -7.42
N PHE A 127 -15.29 -14.15 -7.08
CA PHE A 127 -15.44 -13.61 -5.74
C PHE A 127 -15.63 -12.10 -5.80
N CYS A 128 -16.25 -11.54 -4.75
CA CYS A 128 -16.41 -10.10 -4.59
C CYS A 128 -15.61 -9.62 -3.39
N PHE A 129 -14.95 -8.48 -3.54
CA PHE A 129 -14.31 -7.76 -2.45
C PHE A 129 -15.22 -6.60 -2.04
N GLU A 130 -15.84 -6.70 -0.86
CA GLU A 130 -16.86 -5.74 -0.38
C GLU A 130 -16.29 -4.68 0.57
N ALA A 131 -14.99 -4.59 0.68
CA ALA A 131 -14.28 -3.66 1.56
C ALA A 131 -14.70 -3.82 3.04
N PHE A 132 -14.80 -2.70 3.78
CA PHE A 132 -15.22 -2.71 5.17
C PHE A 132 -16.74 -2.81 5.28
N LEU A 133 -17.21 -3.72 6.12
CA LEU A 133 -18.64 -3.84 6.42
C LEU A 133 -19.11 -2.61 7.23
N PRO A 134 -20.37 -2.14 7.06
CA PRO A 134 -20.91 -1.08 7.88
C PRO A 134 -20.88 -1.45 9.37
N ALA A 135 -20.56 -0.48 10.24
CA ALA A 135 -20.50 -0.69 11.69
C ALA A 135 -21.86 -1.08 12.29
N GLU A 136 -22.96 -0.62 11.67
CA GLU A 136 -24.34 -1.01 12.03
C GLU A 136 -24.97 -1.73 10.84
N MET A 137 -25.16 -3.04 10.97
CA MET A 137 -25.95 -3.82 10.00
C MET A 137 -27.44 -3.73 10.37
N PRO A 138 -28.30 -3.25 9.46
CA PRO A 138 -29.75 -3.43 9.65
C PRO A 138 -30.04 -4.93 9.76
N GLN A 139 -30.83 -5.32 10.77
CA GLN A 139 -31.13 -6.72 11.10
C GLN A 139 -31.73 -7.56 9.96
N ASN A 140 -32.00 -6.98 8.77
CA ASN A 140 -32.69 -7.61 7.65
C ASN A 140 -31.94 -7.51 6.30
N ARG A 141 -30.62 -7.34 6.26
CA ARG A 141 -29.87 -7.47 5.00
C ARG A 141 -29.26 -8.85 4.87
N THR A 142 -29.81 -9.64 3.95
CA THR A 142 -29.12 -10.81 3.36
C THR A 142 -28.12 -10.29 2.31
N PHE A 143 -26.91 -10.72 2.39
CA PHE A 143 -25.88 -10.51 1.37
C PHE A 143 -26.07 -11.48 0.21
#